data_92f6831d5c94b53b0e1d7b429725e9bf
#
_entry.id   92f6831d5c94b53b0e1d7b429725e9bf
#
_cell.length_a   1.000
_cell.length_b   1.000
_cell.length_c   1.000
_cell.angle_alpha   90.00
_cell.angle_beta   90.00
_cell.angle_gamma   90.00
#
_symmetry.space_group_name_H-M   'P 1'
#
loop_
_entity.id
_entity.type
_entity.pdbx_description
1 polymer ?
#
loop_
_entity_poly.entity_id
_entity_poly.type
_entity_poly.pdbx_seq_one_letter_code
_entity_poly.pdbx_strand_id
1 'polypeptide(L)'
;MTRCDKCNARAVIFQRYSGMHLCRSHFDEDVHRKVREALRETGIFGKGAKLAVDLDGGKNSSAMLYILKNLFSRRRDIEMVAVLVDEEIFGYRSKTLANARSLAERLDIPYITKSFKDEYKATTDEIASKNCLGPPCTFCRDMKRALLNRSSLELKADVLATGDTLDREAQTIMQSYLRGEVDRIFALKQQYRSQGMVPVIKPLRRVPEREVALYAVTHNLSPSDSCPCPYLGDPMIQEVKKNLDDFEGKHPGTKYSLLRSMERLVQLKP
;
A
#
# COMPACT_ATOMS: atom_id res chain seq x y z
N MET A 1 7.25 4.16 -33.13
CA MET A 1 7.43 3.83 -31.69
C MET A 1 7.59 5.14 -30.92
N THR A 2 6.83 5.33 -29.85
CA THR A 2 6.86 6.57 -29.07
C THR A 2 8.15 6.69 -28.25
N ARG A 3 8.76 7.87 -28.24
CA ARG A 3 9.98 8.15 -27.49
C ARG A 3 9.67 8.78 -26.13
N CYS A 4 10.61 8.71 -25.23
CA CYS A 4 10.54 9.35 -23.93
C CYS A 4 10.67 10.87 -24.07
N ASP A 5 9.78 11.61 -23.39
CA ASP A 5 9.80 13.09 -23.45
C ASP A 5 10.99 13.72 -22.70
N LYS A 6 11.70 12.93 -21.88
CA LYS A 6 12.91 13.37 -21.15
C LYS A 6 14.23 12.95 -21.83
N CYS A 7 14.17 11.97 -22.75
CA CYS A 7 15.34 11.48 -23.48
C CYS A 7 14.89 10.75 -24.76
N ASN A 8 15.83 10.32 -25.60
CA ASN A 8 15.51 9.65 -26.88
C ASN A 8 15.23 8.14 -26.77
N ALA A 9 15.24 7.54 -25.55
CA ALA A 9 14.99 6.13 -25.37
C ALA A 9 13.51 5.79 -25.65
N ARG A 10 13.25 4.50 -25.96
CA ARG A 10 11.87 4.01 -26.15
C ARG A 10 11.03 4.19 -24.88
N ALA A 11 9.85 4.75 -25.01
CA ALA A 11 8.90 4.87 -23.90
C ALA A 11 8.31 3.50 -23.55
N VAL A 12 8.13 3.26 -22.24
CA VAL A 12 7.47 2.07 -21.68
C VAL A 12 6.09 2.38 -21.10
N ILE A 13 5.80 3.67 -20.86
CA ILE A 13 4.52 4.11 -20.33
C ILE A 13 4.13 5.48 -20.91
N PHE A 14 2.82 5.68 -21.05
CA PHE A 14 2.20 6.99 -21.20
C PHE A 14 1.38 7.31 -19.96
N GLN A 15 1.76 8.36 -19.25
CA GLN A 15 1.07 8.86 -18.07
C GLN A 15 0.02 9.89 -18.48
N ARG A 16 -1.24 9.47 -18.59
CA ARG A 16 -2.33 10.32 -19.10
C ARG A 16 -2.54 11.59 -18.28
N TYR A 17 -2.37 11.53 -16.95
CA TYR A 17 -2.55 12.67 -16.05
C TYR A 17 -1.45 13.74 -16.18
N SER A 18 -0.28 13.40 -16.67
CA SER A 18 0.83 14.34 -16.92
C SER A 18 1.08 14.60 -18.41
N GLY A 19 0.48 13.79 -19.29
CA GLY A 19 0.72 13.83 -20.72
C GLY A 19 2.10 13.30 -21.15
N MET A 20 2.88 12.69 -20.24
CA MET A 20 4.27 12.33 -20.50
C MET A 20 4.45 10.87 -20.91
N HIS A 21 5.30 10.67 -21.92
CA HIS A 21 5.86 9.37 -22.28
C HIS A 21 7.20 9.18 -21.57
N LEU A 22 7.34 8.11 -20.80
CA LEU A 22 8.57 7.85 -20.05
C LEU A 22 9.19 6.52 -20.47
N CYS A 23 10.53 6.50 -20.62
CA CYS A 23 11.30 5.28 -20.70
C CYS A 23 11.44 4.65 -19.30
N ARG A 24 11.97 3.44 -19.23
CA ARG A 24 12.13 2.71 -17.95
C ARG A 24 12.85 3.54 -16.88
N SER A 25 14.01 4.12 -17.21
CA SER A 25 14.80 4.90 -16.26
C SER A 25 14.02 6.11 -15.71
N HIS A 26 13.42 6.92 -16.60
CA HIS A 26 12.67 8.10 -16.18
C HIS A 26 11.34 7.75 -15.49
N PHE A 27 10.77 6.59 -15.81
CA PHE A 27 9.62 6.05 -15.08
C PHE A 27 10.01 5.65 -13.65
N ASP A 28 11.13 4.92 -13.47
CA ASP A 28 11.64 4.56 -12.14
C ASP A 28 11.96 5.80 -11.31
N GLU A 29 12.60 6.81 -11.91
CA GLU A 29 12.87 8.09 -11.25
C GLU A 29 11.59 8.80 -10.80
N ASP A 30 10.54 8.80 -11.64
CA ASP A 30 9.25 9.43 -11.31
C ASP A 30 8.56 8.70 -10.15
N VAL A 31 8.53 7.36 -10.17
CA VAL A 31 8.00 6.55 -9.06
C VAL A 31 8.77 6.84 -7.77
N HIS A 32 10.11 6.82 -7.82
CA HIS A 32 10.95 7.12 -6.65
C HIS A 32 10.76 8.55 -6.15
N ARG A 33 10.55 9.52 -7.03
CA ARG A 33 10.24 10.92 -6.66
C ARG A 33 8.94 11.00 -5.87
N LYS A 34 7.86 10.37 -6.37
CA LYS A 34 6.55 10.34 -5.70
C LYS A 34 6.63 9.69 -4.32
N VAL A 35 7.37 8.58 -4.21
CA VAL A 35 7.59 7.91 -2.92
C VAL A 35 8.38 8.80 -1.97
N ARG A 36 9.47 9.46 -2.43
CA ARG A 36 10.22 10.41 -1.60
C ARG A 36 9.35 11.58 -1.12
N GLU A 37 8.48 12.10 -1.97
CA GLU A 37 7.52 13.15 -1.59
C GLU A 37 6.58 12.66 -0.48
N ALA A 38 5.97 11.48 -0.64
CA ALA A 38 5.11 10.89 0.38
C ALA A 38 5.84 10.65 1.71
N LEU A 39 7.09 10.20 1.68
CA LEU A 39 7.90 9.99 2.88
C LEU A 39 8.29 11.31 3.58
N ARG A 40 8.64 12.36 2.81
CA ARG A 40 8.99 13.69 3.37
C ARG A 40 7.83 14.31 4.12
N GLU A 41 6.61 14.15 3.64
CA GLU A 41 5.40 14.68 4.29
C GLU A 41 5.19 14.12 5.71
N THR A 42 5.74 12.95 6.02
CA THR A 42 5.61 12.34 7.35
C THR A 42 6.51 12.99 8.40
N GLY A 43 7.63 13.59 7.98
CA GLY A 43 8.64 14.17 8.88
C GLY A 43 9.42 13.15 9.72
N ILE A 44 9.20 11.83 9.54
CA ILE A 44 9.72 10.78 10.42
C ILE A 44 11.22 10.51 10.17
N PHE A 45 11.69 10.66 8.93
CA PHE A 45 13.02 10.20 8.50
C PHE A 45 14.16 11.22 8.66
N GLY A 46 13.95 12.27 9.42
CA GLY A 46 15.00 13.28 9.69
C GLY A 46 16.15 12.75 10.56
N LYS A 47 15.85 11.81 11.45
CA LYS A 47 16.78 11.03 12.28
C LYS A 47 16.65 9.56 11.92
N GLY A 48 17.55 8.70 12.38
CA GLY A 48 17.43 7.25 12.17
C GLY A 48 16.07 6.71 12.59
N ALA A 49 15.59 5.68 11.89
CA ALA A 49 14.29 5.08 12.18
C ALA A 49 14.29 3.58 11.91
N LYS A 50 13.49 2.84 12.68
CA LYS A 50 13.19 1.44 12.46
C LYS A 50 11.81 1.30 11.82
N LEU A 51 11.76 0.74 10.61
CA LEU A 51 10.55 0.52 9.85
C LEU A 51 10.07 -0.93 9.98
N ALA A 52 8.83 -1.11 10.41
CA ALA A 52 8.07 -2.31 10.10
C ALA A 52 7.42 -2.14 8.72
N VAL A 53 7.47 -3.16 7.87
CA VAL A 53 6.92 -3.13 6.51
C VAL A 53 5.90 -4.25 6.35
N ASP A 54 4.62 -3.92 6.13
CA ASP A 54 3.58 -4.92 5.79
C ASP A 54 3.91 -5.54 4.43
N LEU A 55 4.34 -6.79 4.43
CA LEU A 55 4.72 -7.54 3.24
C LEU A 55 3.77 -8.72 3.04
N ASP A 56 2.74 -8.53 2.21
CA ASP A 56 1.74 -9.54 1.91
C ASP A 56 2.07 -10.42 0.69
N GLY A 57 3.17 -10.13 0.00
CA GLY A 57 3.62 -10.85 -1.19
C GLY A 57 2.88 -10.49 -2.48
N GLY A 58 1.95 -9.53 -2.42
CA GLY A 58 1.31 -8.94 -3.59
C GLY A 58 2.19 -7.88 -4.27
N LYS A 59 1.77 -7.44 -5.46
CA LYS A 59 2.52 -6.48 -6.29
C LYS A 59 2.84 -5.16 -5.56
N ASN A 60 1.90 -4.66 -4.75
CA ASN A 60 2.04 -3.35 -4.11
C ASN A 60 3.04 -3.40 -2.95
N SER A 61 2.92 -4.35 -2.04
CA SER A 61 3.84 -4.51 -0.92
C SER A 61 5.24 -4.89 -1.38
N SER A 62 5.35 -5.72 -2.43
CA SER A 62 6.63 -6.10 -3.03
C SER A 62 7.34 -4.91 -3.68
N ALA A 63 6.61 -4.10 -4.47
CA ALA A 63 7.16 -2.88 -5.05
C ALA A 63 7.56 -1.87 -3.98
N MET A 64 6.73 -1.68 -2.96
CA MET A 64 7.02 -0.80 -1.83
C MET A 64 8.33 -1.19 -1.13
N LEU A 65 8.47 -2.47 -0.74
CA LEU A 65 9.67 -2.97 -0.07
C LEU A 65 10.93 -2.73 -0.91
N TYR A 66 10.87 -3.06 -2.20
CA TYR A 66 11.98 -2.87 -3.12
C TYR A 66 12.37 -1.39 -3.29
N ILE A 67 11.38 -0.51 -3.45
CA ILE A 67 11.61 0.94 -3.55
C ILE A 67 12.24 1.48 -2.27
N LEU A 68 11.71 1.10 -1.09
CA LEU A 68 12.24 1.54 0.20
C LEU A 68 13.70 1.06 0.40
N LYS A 69 14.01 -0.21 0.07
CA LYS A 69 15.38 -0.75 0.13
C LYS A 69 16.34 0.08 -0.73
N ASN A 70 15.92 0.42 -1.96
CA ASN A 70 16.75 1.24 -2.86
C ASN A 70 16.92 2.67 -2.36
N LEU A 71 15.84 3.31 -1.87
CA LEU A 71 15.88 4.69 -1.38
C LEU A 71 16.74 4.83 -0.12
N PHE A 72 16.73 3.83 0.75
CA PHE A 72 17.47 3.82 2.00
C PHE A 72 18.81 3.06 1.93
N SER A 73 19.23 2.57 0.76
CA SER A 73 20.45 1.78 0.60
C SER A 73 21.72 2.43 1.14
N ARG A 74 21.78 3.77 1.16
CA ARG A 74 22.90 4.56 1.70
C ARG A 74 22.67 5.05 3.14
N ARG A 75 21.52 4.77 3.74
CA ARG A 75 21.11 5.21 5.07
C ARG A 75 21.34 4.07 6.07
N ARG A 76 22.47 4.08 6.76
CA ARG A 76 22.80 3.08 7.79
C ARG A 76 22.02 3.25 9.09
N ASP A 77 21.41 4.40 9.27
CA ASP A 77 20.58 4.76 10.40
C ASP A 77 19.09 4.36 10.22
N ILE A 78 18.76 3.67 9.11
CA ILE A 78 17.41 3.15 8.86
C ILE A 78 17.44 1.62 8.83
N GLU A 79 16.73 1.02 9.79
CA GLU A 79 16.49 -0.41 9.83
C GLU A 79 15.13 -0.73 9.22
N MET A 80 15.04 -1.85 8.49
CA MET A 80 13.77 -2.35 7.97
C MET A 80 13.56 -3.79 8.40
N VAL A 81 12.35 -4.10 8.87
CA VAL A 81 11.90 -5.46 9.19
C VAL A 81 10.56 -5.70 8.50
N ALA A 82 10.46 -6.73 7.68
CA ALA A 82 9.19 -7.10 7.07
C ALA A 82 8.31 -7.88 8.06
N VAL A 83 7.01 -7.54 8.09
CA VAL A 83 6.00 -8.26 8.86
C VAL A 83 5.07 -8.96 7.87
N LEU A 84 5.08 -10.28 7.91
CA LEU A 84 4.25 -11.15 7.11
C LEU A 84 3.08 -11.64 7.97
N VAL A 85 1.86 -11.35 7.57
CA VAL A 85 0.67 -11.83 8.26
C VAL A 85 0.00 -12.91 7.42
N ASP A 86 -0.20 -14.09 8.02
CA ASP A 86 -1.00 -15.17 7.46
C ASP A 86 -2.42 -15.06 8.00
N GLU A 87 -3.35 -14.67 7.14
CA GLU A 87 -4.77 -14.60 7.47
C GLU A 87 -5.45 -15.97 7.41
N GLU A 88 -4.68 -17.03 7.13
CA GLU A 88 -5.17 -18.42 7.08
C GLU A 88 -6.40 -18.59 6.16
N ILE A 89 -6.27 -18.09 4.91
CA ILE A 89 -7.26 -18.24 3.86
C ILE A 89 -6.83 -19.40 2.96
N PHE A 90 -7.63 -20.48 2.95
CA PHE A 90 -7.31 -21.70 2.20
C PHE A 90 -7.12 -21.43 0.70
N GLY A 91 -6.06 -22.00 0.14
CA GLY A 91 -5.74 -21.91 -1.28
C GLY A 91 -5.24 -20.54 -1.77
N TYR A 92 -5.30 -19.51 -0.93
CA TYR A 92 -4.92 -18.13 -1.30
C TYR A 92 -3.57 -17.71 -0.71
N ARG A 93 -3.39 -17.82 0.61
CA ARG A 93 -2.23 -17.19 1.30
C ARG A 93 -0.90 -17.91 1.14
N SER A 94 -0.89 -19.21 0.95
CA SER A 94 0.35 -19.98 0.86
C SER A 94 1.29 -19.48 -0.25
N LYS A 95 0.75 -19.17 -1.43
CA LYS A 95 1.55 -18.66 -2.56
C LYS A 95 2.06 -17.25 -2.30
N THR A 96 1.20 -16.36 -1.80
CA THR A 96 1.59 -14.96 -1.54
C THR A 96 2.63 -14.85 -0.43
N LEU A 97 2.50 -15.66 0.63
CA LEU A 97 3.50 -15.73 1.71
C LEU A 97 4.85 -16.29 1.22
N ALA A 98 4.84 -17.31 0.38
CA ALA A 98 6.07 -17.82 -0.22
C ALA A 98 6.79 -16.74 -1.03
N ASN A 99 6.04 -15.96 -1.82
CA ASN A 99 6.57 -14.82 -2.57
C ASN A 99 7.14 -13.73 -1.63
N ALA A 100 6.45 -13.43 -0.54
CA ALA A 100 6.88 -12.44 0.44
C ALA A 100 8.22 -12.85 1.08
N ARG A 101 8.34 -14.11 1.52
CA ARG A 101 9.57 -14.66 2.10
C ARG A 101 10.73 -14.61 1.09
N SER A 102 10.53 -15.15 -0.09
CA SER A 102 11.55 -15.16 -1.16
C SER A 102 12.02 -13.73 -1.52
N LEU A 103 11.13 -12.75 -1.53
CA LEU A 103 11.49 -11.37 -1.79
C LEU A 103 12.30 -10.77 -0.63
N ALA A 104 11.89 -11.00 0.62
CA ALA A 104 12.61 -10.51 1.79
C ALA A 104 14.04 -11.08 1.86
N GLU A 105 14.19 -12.39 1.62
CA GLU A 105 15.48 -13.07 1.54
C GLU A 105 16.35 -12.51 0.41
N ARG A 106 15.80 -12.36 -0.80
CA ARG A 106 16.52 -11.80 -1.95
C ARG A 106 17.02 -10.37 -1.71
N LEU A 107 16.29 -9.59 -0.91
CA LEU A 107 16.65 -8.20 -0.59
C LEU A 107 17.49 -8.07 0.68
N ASP A 108 17.82 -9.18 1.34
CA ASP A 108 18.50 -9.19 2.64
C ASP A 108 17.78 -8.27 3.64
N ILE A 109 16.46 -8.54 3.83
CA ILE A 109 15.62 -7.84 4.80
C ILE A 109 15.09 -8.86 5.81
N PRO A 110 15.40 -8.69 7.11
CA PRO A 110 14.86 -9.55 8.14
C PRO A 110 13.34 -9.51 8.16
N TYR A 111 12.70 -10.64 8.47
CA TYR A 111 11.25 -10.71 8.53
C TYR A 111 10.75 -11.55 9.69
N ILE A 112 9.55 -11.27 10.13
CA ILE A 112 8.78 -12.10 11.05
C ILE A 112 7.47 -12.54 10.38
N THR A 113 6.99 -13.73 10.74
CA THR A 113 5.69 -14.21 10.28
C THR A 113 4.77 -14.36 11.49
N LYS A 114 3.56 -13.87 11.39
CA LYS A 114 2.48 -14.01 12.38
C LYS A 114 1.28 -14.63 11.69
N SER A 115 0.52 -15.49 12.36
CA SER A 115 -0.70 -16.08 11.81
C SER A 115 -1.93 -15.72 12.63
N PHE A 116 -3.09 -15.69 12.00
CA PHE A 116 -4.37 -15.50 12.71
C PHE A 116 -4.64 -16.66 13.65
N LYS A 117 -4.31 -17.89 13.24
CA LYS A 117 -4.50 -19.07 14.05
C LYS A 117 -3.71 -19.01 15.35
N ASP A 118 -2.45 -18.56 15.30
CA ASP A 118 -1.61 -18.45 16.50
C ASP A 118 -2.08 -17.32 17.43
N GLU A 119 -2.46 -16.19 16.86
CA GLU A 119 -2.75 -14.95 17.60
C GLU A 119 -4.20 -14.83 18.06
N TYR A 120 -5.15 -15.29 17.24
CA TYR A 120 -6.59 -15.17 17.50
C TYR A 120 -7.29 -16.51 17.71
N LYS A 121 -6.56 -17.64 17.59
CA LYS A 121 -7.11 -19.00 17.69
C LYS A 121 -8.23 -19.29 16.68
N ALA A 122 -8.23 -18.56 15.56
CA ALA A 122 -9.22 -18.68 14.49
C ALA A 122 -8.60 -18.32 13.14
N THR A 123 -9.05 -19.00 12.09
CA THR A 123 -8.72 -18.68 10.71
C THR A 123 -9.75 -17.71 10.11
N THR A 124 -9.41 -17.03 9.03
CA THR A 124 -10.40 -16.21 8.31
C THR A 124 -11.57 -17.07 7.80
N ASP A 125 -11.31 -18.30 7.35
CA ASP A 125 -12.33 -19.22 6.85
C ASP A 125 -13.30 -19.65 7.98
N GLU A 126 -12.78 -19.93 9.17
CA GLU A 126 -13.62 -20.25 10.33
C GLU A 126 -14.48 -19.07 10.79
N ILE A 127 -13.95 -17.85 10.73
CA ILE A 127 -14.70 -16.62 11.07
C ILE A 127 -15.77 -16.37 10.02
N ALA A 128 -15.44 -16.53 8.73
CA ALA A 128 -16.37 -16.37 7.63
C ALA A 128 -17.55 -17.36 7.69
N SER A 129 -17.29 -18.63 8.10
CA SER A 129 -18.31 -19.66 8.20
C SER A 129 -19.36 -19.38 9.28
N LYS A 130 -18.99 -18.63 10.34
CA LYS A 130 -19.87 -18.33 11.48
C LYS A 130 -20.89 -17.22 11.19
N ASN A 131 -20.79 -16.49 10.07
CA ASN A 131 -21.71 -15.43 9.60
C ASN A 131 -22.14 -14.38 10.66
N CYS A 132 -21.46 -14.30 11.81
CA CYS A 132 -21.94 -13.56 12.99
C CYS A 132 -21.59 -12.07 13.00
N LEU A 133 -20.69 -11.63 12.11
CA LEU A 133 -19.98 -10.38 12.31
C LEU A 133 -19.95 -9.45 11.07
N GLY A 134 -20.73 -9.74 10.00
CA GLY A 134 -20.74 -8.95 8.75
C GLY A 134 -19.72 -9.46 7.70
N PRO A 135 -19.35 -8.66 6.71
CA PRO A 135 -18.50 -9.12 5.62
C PRO A 135 -17.13 -9.62 6.08
N PRO A 136 -16.69 -10.83 5.72
CA PRO A 136 -15.42 -11.42 6.17
C PRO A 136 -14.21 -10.52 5.91
N CYS A 137 -14.20 -9.83 4.80
CA CYS A 137 -13.14 -8.89 4.42
C CYS A 137 -12.94 -7.74 5.44
N THR A 138 -14.01 -7.32 6.13
CA THR A 138 -13.91 -6.24 7.13
C THR A 138 -13.15 -6.71 8.35
N PHE A 139 -13.48 -7.89 8.89
CA PHE A 139 -12.76 -8.44 10.05
C PHE A 139 -11.34 -8.77 9.72
N CYS A 140 -11.12 -9.47 8.60
CA CYS A 140 -9.80 -9.85 8.15
C CYS A 140 -8.88 -8.61 8.11
N ARG A 141 -9.38 -7.51 7.57
CA ARG A 141 -8.63 -6.24 7.52
C ARG A 141 -8.35 -5.66 8.91
N ASP A 142 -9.35 -5.64 9.79
CA ASP A 142 -9.22 -5.04 11.11
C ASP A 142 -8.32 -5.89 12.02
N MET A 143 -8.45 -7.21 11.98
CA MET A 143 -7.56 -8.15 12.67
C MET A 143 -6.12 -8.05 12.16
N LYS A 144 -5.93 -8.01 10.84
CA LYS A 144 -4.61 -7.82 10.24
C LYS A 144 -3.98 -6.50 10.69
N ARG A 145 -4.74 -5.41 10.69
CA ARG A 145 -4.26 -4.11 11.13
C ARG A 145 -3.85 -4.11 12.61
N ALA A 146 -4.65 -4.73 13.47
CA ALA A 146 -4.33 -4.87 14.89
C ALA A 146 -3.05 -5.71 15.10
N LEU A 147 -2.92 -6.81 14.35
CA LEU A 147 -1.74 -7.68 14.44
C LEU A 147 -0.47 -6.99 13.93
N LEU A 148 -0.56 -6.27 12.81
CA LEU A 148 0.55 -5.47 12.28
C LEU A 148 1.00 -4.41 13.29
N ASN A 149 0.06 -3.70 13.92
CA ASN A 149 0.40 -2.72 14.95
C ASN A 149 1.09 -3.36 16.16
N ARG A 150 0.55 -4.46 16.70
CA ARG A 150 1.15 -5.19 17.81
C ARG A 150 2.55 -5.69 17.46
N SER A 151 2.72 -6.30 16.30
CA SER A 151 4.02 -6.76 15.81
C SER A 151 5.02 -5.61 15.67
N SER A 152 4.57 -4.45 15.19
CA SER A 152 5.42 -3.27 15.08
C SER A 152 5.87 -2.74 16.44
N LEU A 153 4.98 -2.78 17.46
CA LEU A 153 5.34 -2.44 18.85
C LEU A 153 6.34 -3.43 19.45
N GLU A 154 6.14 -4.73 19.26
CA GLU A 154 7.06 -5.79 19.68
C GLU A 154 8.46 -5.61 19.08
N LEU A 155 8.52 -5.22 17.82
CA LEU A 155 9.76 -4.92 17.11
C LEU A 155 10.38 -3.58 17.52
N LYS A 156 9.69 -2.77 18.34
CA LYS A 156 10.08 -1.38 18.66
C LYS A 156 10.27 -0.55 17.40
N ALA A 157 9.40 -0.74 16.42
CA ALA A 157 9.43 0.04 15.20
C ALA A 157 8.88 1.46 15.44
N ASP A 158 9.54 2.46 14.85
CA ASP A 158 9.11 3.85 14.91
C ASP A 158 7.93 4.12 13.98
N VAL A 159 7.77 3.27 12.94
CA VAL A 159 6.78 3.44 11.90
C VAL A 159 6.44 2.14 11.19
N LEU A 160 5.17 1.97 10.80
CA LEU A 160 4.67 0.88 9.96
C LEU A 160 4.41 1.41 8.55
N ALA A 161 5.03 0.81 7.53
CA ALA A 161 4.78 1.10 6.13
C ALA A 161 3.78 0.12 5.52
N THR A 162 2.73 0.63 4.84
CA THR A 162 1.72 -0.16 4.13
C THR A 162 1.68 0.17 2.63
N GLY A 163 1.36 -0.82 1.80
CA GLY A 163 1.38 -0.74 0.34
C GLY A 163 0.16 -0.06 -0.29
N ASP A 164 -0.48 0.89 0.40
CA ASP A 164 -1.63 1.62 -0.13
C ASP A 164 -1.21 2.58 -1.25
N THR A 165 -1.85 2.43 -2.42
CA THR A 165 -1.61 3.22 -3.64
C THR A 165 -2.51 4.45 -3.71
N LEU A 166 -2.27 5.35 -4.68
CA LEU A 166 -3.16 6.48 -4.98
C LEU A 166 -4.61 6.03 -5.20
N ASP A 167 -4.80 4.90 -5.88
CA ASP A 167 -6.12 4.33 -6.15
C ASP A 167 -6.83 3.95 -4.85
N ARG A 168 -6.12 3.33 -3.92
CA ARG A 168 -6.66 2.96 -2.62
C ARG A 168 -7.01 4.17 -1.76
N GLU A 169 -6.17 5.22 -1.78
CA GLU A 169 -6.45 6.49 -1.10
C GLU A 169 -7.72 7.14 -1.68
N ALA A 170 -7.79 7.29 -3.01
CA ALA A 170 -8.96 7.86 -3.67
C ALA A 170 -10.27 7.10 -3.37
N GLN A 171 -10.21 5.75 -3.37
CA GLN A 171 -11.33 4.90 -2.99
C GLN A 171 -11.76 5.14 -1.54
N THR A 172 -10.82 5.20 -0.61
CA THR A 172 -11.11 5.44 0.81
C THR A 172 -11.75 6.81 1.03
N ILE A 173 -11.23 7.85 0.38
CA ILE A 173 -11.78 9.20 0.42
C ILE A 173 -13.23 9.21 -0.11
N MET A 174 -13.45 8.64 -1.30
CA MET A 174 -14.76 8.60 -1.93
C MET A 174 -15.78 7.82 -1.10
N GLN A 175 -15.39 6.66 -0.55
CA GLN A 175 -16.24 5.89 0.35
C GLN A 175 -16.63 6.67 1.59
N SER A 176 -15.70 7.43 2.20
CA SER A 176 -15.98 8.25 3.36
C SER A 176 -16.97 9.36 3.05
N TYR A 177 -16.87 10.00 1.88
CA TYR A 177 -17.87 10.98 1.42
C TYR A 177 -19.24 10.35 1.21
N LEU A 178 -19.31 9.22 0.51
CA LEU A 178 -20.57 8.54 0.20
C LEU A 178 -21.29 7.99 1.46
N ARG A 179 -20.55 7.70 2.51
CA ARG A 179 -21.06 7.25 3.82
C ARG A 179 -21.36 8.40 4.79
N GLY A 180 -21.01 9.65 4.45
CA GLY A 180 -21.10 10.78 5.36
C GLY A 180 -20.13 10.72 6.54
N GLU A 181 -19.07 9.90 6.44
CA GLU A 181 -18.05 9.69 7.48
C GLU A 181 -17.00 10.81 7.48
N VAL A 182 -17.43 12.06 7.73
CA VAL A 182 -16.56 13.25 7.65
C VAL A 182 -15.39 13.15 8.65
N ASP A 183 -15.66 12.68 9.87
CA ASP A 183 -14.61 12.49 10.89
C ASP A 183 -13.53 11.52 10.44
N ARG A 184 -13.89 10.50 9.65
CA ARG A 184 -12.94 9.57 9.06
C ARG A 184 -12.03 10.24 8.05
N ILE A 185 -12.54 11.20 7.27
CA ILE A 185 -11.72 11.98 6.33
C ILE A 185 -10.64 12.75 7.09
N PHE A 186 -11.01 13.39 8.20
CA PHE A 186 -10.05 14.08 9.06
C PHE A 186 -9.08 13.12 9.76
N ALA A 187 -9.54 11.94 10.16
CA ALA A 187 -8.73 10.90 10.76
C ALA A 187 -7.70 10.28 9.78
N LEU A 188 -7.89 10.42 8.46
CA LEU A 188 -6.90 9.96 7.47
C LEU A 188 -5.52 10.63 7.66
N LYS A 189 -5.48 11.88 8.13
CA LYS A 189 -4.22 12.53 8.55
C LYS A 189 -3.75 12.04 9.91
N GLN A 190 -4.67 11.77 10.84
CA GLN A 190 -4.35 11.34 12.20
C GLN A 190 -3.83 9.90 12.27
N GLN A 191 -4.04 9.08 11.24
CA GLN A 191 -3.47 7.72 11.16
C GLN A 191 -1.94 7.72 11.29
N TYR A 192 -1.31 8.87 11.09
CA TYR A 192 0.13 9.02 11.30
C TYR A 192 0.54 9.16 12.79
N ARG A 193 -0.40 9.43 13.71
CA ARG A 193 -0.10 9.69 15.14
C ARG A 193 -1.26 9.30 16.08
N SER A 194 -1.79 8.10 16.02
CA SER A 194 -2.77 7.64 17.02
C SER A 194 -2.09 7.25 18.33
N GLN A 195 -2.64 7.68 19.46
CA GLN A 195 -2.11 7.35 20.80
C GLN A 195 -2.04 5.82 21.00
N GLY A 196 -0.91 5.29 21.47
CA GLY A 196 -0.71 3.85 21.71
C GLY A 196 -0.55 3.01 20.43
N MET A 197 -0.47 3.64 19.26
CA MET A 197 -0.24 2.94 17.98
C MET A 197 1.04 3.43 17.32
N VAL A 198 1.71 2.51 16.62
CA VAL A 198 2.83 2.88 15.74
C VAL A 198 2.28 3.71 14.57
N PRO A 199 2.89 4.86 14.25
CA PRO A 199 2.49 5.66 13.10
C PRO A 199 2.50 4.85 11.80
N VAL A 200 1.44 4.97 11.00
CA VAL A 200 1.35 4.28 9.71
C VAL A 200 1.69 5.25 8.58
N ILE A 201 2.59 4.84 7.70
CA ILE A 201 2.92 5.58 6.49
C ILE A 201 2.51 4.80 5.25
N LYS A 202 2.24 5.52 4.17
CA LYS A 202 1.80 4.97 2.89
C LYS A 202 2.72 5.47 1.78
N PRO A 203 3.89 4.83 1.59
CA PRO A 203 4.88 5.29 0.62
C PRO A 203 4.36 5.40 -0.81
N LEU A 204 3.41 4.53 -1.20
CA LEU A 204 2.84 4.49 -2.55
C LEU A 204 1.59 5.37 -2.73
N ARG A 205 1.15 6.14 -1.72
CA ARG A 205 -0.09 6.93 -1.77
C ARG A 205 -0.20 7.93 -2.92
N ARG A 206 0.93 8.31 -3.54
CA ARG A 206 1.00 9.19 -4.71
C ARG A 206 1.31 8.45 -6.01
N VAL A 207 1.41 7.12 -5.98
CA VAL A 207 1.71 6.28 -7.15
C VAL A 207 0.43 5.55 -7.58
N PRO A 208 -0.04 5.74 -8.82
CA PRO A 208 -1.19 5.01 -9.36
C PRO A 208 -0.93 3.49 -9.34
N GLU A 209 -1.97 2.70 -9.06
CA GLU A 209 -1.86 1.23 -8.99
C GLU A 209 -1.33 0.63 -10.31
N ARG A 210 -1.70 1.21 -11.46
CA ARG A 210 -1.19 0.82 -12.77
C ARG A 210 0.32 1.01 -12.88
N GLU A 211 0.87 2.08 -12.31
CA GLU A 211 2.30 2.35 -12.30
C GLU A 211 3.03 1.41 -11.36
N VAL A 212 2.45 1.13 -10.18
CA VAL A 212 3.01 0.12 -9.26
C VAL A 212 3.05 -1.26 -9.92
N ALA A 213 1.99 -1.65 -10.66
CA ALA A 213 1.96 -2.90 -11.40
C ALA A 213 3.06 -2.97 -12.47
N LEU A 214 3.22 -1.92 -13.26
CA LEU A 214 4.28 -1.85 -14.27
C LEU A 214 5.67 -1.91 -13.62
N TYR A 215 5.87 -1.17 -12.51
CA TYR A 215 7.12 -1.19 -11.77
C TYR A 215 7.44 -2.59 -11.24
N ALA A 216 6.45 -3.28 -10.67
CA ALA A 216 6.62 -4.65 -10.19
C ALA A 216 7.03 -5.61 -11.30
N VAL A 217 6.41 -5.53 -12.48
CA VAL A 217 6.76 -6.35 -13.65
C VAL A 217 8.16 -6.05 -14.16
N THR A 218 8.51 -4.77 -14.31
CA THR A 218 9.83 -4.37 -14.84
C THR A 218 11.00 -4.75 -13.94
N HIS A 219 10.72 -4.94 -12.64
CA HIS A 219 11.73 -5.34 -11.63
C HIS A 219 11.61 -6.79 -11.15
N ASN A 220 10.75 -7.60 -11.77
CA ASN A 220 10.53 -9.02 -11.41
C ASN A 220 10.21 -9.22 -9.91
N LEU A 221 9.27 -8.40 -9.38
CA LEU A 221 8.98 -8.37 -7.95
C LEU A 221 7.78 -9.24 -7.53
N SER A 222 6.88 -9.55 -8.43
CA SER A 222 5.70 -10.33 -8.15
C SER A 222 5.39 -11.26 -9.32
N PRO A 223 5.06 -12.54 -9.06
CA PRO A 223 4.54 -13.41 -10.11
C PRO A 223 3.18 -12.87 -10.59
N SER A 224 2.91 -13.09 -11.88
CA SER A 224 1.68 -12.65 -12.57
C SER A 224 0.40 -13.29 -12.04
N ASP A 225 0.49 -14.37 -11.25
CA ASP A 225 -0.63 -15.24 -10.87
C ASP A 225 -1.13 -15.03 -9.43
N SER A 226 -1.38 -13.80 -9.02
CA SER A 226 -2.11 -13.58 -7.76
C SER A 226 -3.60 -13.83 -7.97
N CYS A 227 -4.10 -14.98 -7.52
CA CYS A 227 -5.53 -15.24 -7.40
C CYS A 227 -6.17 -14.16 -6.52
N PRO A 228 -7.32 -13.58 -6.88
CA PRO A 228 -8.01 -12.65 -6.00
C PRO A 228 -8.48 -13.36 -4.71
N CYS A 229 -8.48 -12.61 -3.59
CA CYS A 229 -9.00 -13.12 -2.33
C CYS A 229 -10.47 -13.57 -2.51
N PRO A 230 -10.86 -14.78 -2.07
CA PRO A 230 -12.22 -15.28 -2.22
C PRO A 230 -13.26 -14.49 -1.42
N TYR A 231 -12.82 -13.74 -0.39
CA TYR A 231 -13.68 -12.91 0.47
C TYR A 231 -13.77 -11.44 0.05
N LEU A 232 -13.25 -11.09 -1.12
CA LEU A 232 -13.42 -9.73 -1.68
C LEU A 232 -14.89 -9.50 -2.03
N GLY A 233 -15.64 -8.86 -1.14
CA GLY A 233 -17.09 -8.86 -1.28
C GLY A 233 -17.88 -7.67 -0.72
N ASP A 234 -17.27 -6.51 -0.40
CA ASP A 234 -18.10 -5.31 -0.17
C ASP A 234 -18.47 -4.71 -1.54
N PRO A 235 -19.77 -4.83 -1.98
CA PRO A 235 -20.22 -4.32 -3.27
C PRO A 235 -19.90 -2.84 -3.45
N MET A 236 -20.03 -2.03 -2.40
CA MET A 236 -19.76 -0.60 -2.44
C MET A 236 -18.27 -0.31 -2.76
N ILE A 237 -17.36 -1.13 -2.23
CA ILE A 237 -15.92 -0.97 -2.53
C ILE A 237 -15.67 -1.23 -4.01
N GLN A 238 -16.29 -2.24 -4.59
CA GLN A 238 -16.14 -2.58 -6.00
C GLN A 238 -16.77 -1.53 -6.91
N GLU A 239 -17.95 -1.04 -6.57
CA GLU A 239 -18.62 0.03 -7.32
C GLU A 239 -17.85 1.33 -7.31
N VAL A 240 -17.37 1.76 -6.13
CA VAL A 240 -16.55 2.96 -6.01
C VAL A 240 -15.26 2.81 -6.82
N LYS A 241 -14.62 1.65 -6.77
CA LYS A 241 -13.44 1.38 -7.59
C LYS A 241 -13.75 1.53 -9.07
N LYS A 242 -14.78 0.86 -9.56
CA LYS A 242 -15.19 0.90 -10.97
C LYS A 242 -15.51 2.32 -11.42
N ASN A 243 -16.32 3.04 -10.66
CA ASN A 243 -16.72 4.41 -10.98
C ASN A 243 -15.50 5.36 -11.02
N LEU A 244 -14.56 5.23 -10.07
CA LEU A 244 -13.34 6.02 -10.06
C LEU A 244 -12.41 5.68 -11.23
N ASP A 245 -12.31 4.42 -11.62
CA ASP A 245 -11.50 3.98 -12.74
C ASP A 245 -12.09 4.48 -14.07
N ASP A 246 -13.42 4.39 -14.23
CA ASP A 246 -14.14 4.91 -15.38
C ASP A 246 -14.01 6.44 -15.51
N PHE A 247 -14.09 7.13 -14.38
CA PHE A 247 -13.95 8.60 -14.34
C PHE A 247 -12.51 9.04 -14.62
N GLU A 248 -11.51 8.38 -14.01
CA GLU A 248 -10.10 8.61 -14.30
C GLU A 248 -9.77 8.33 -15.77
N GLY A 249 -10.43 7.34 -16.37
CA GLY A 249 -10.32 7.02 -17.78
C GLY A 249 -10.77 8.17 -18.71
N LYS A 250 -11.78 8.92 -18.30
CA LYS A 250 -12.32 10.09 -19.06
C LYS A 250 -11.64 11.40 -18.65
N HIS A 251 -11.29 11.54 -17.38
CA HIS A 251 -10.74 12.74 -16.76
C HIS A 251 -9.44 12.40 -16.02
N PRO A 252 -8.31 12.24 -16.71
CA PRO A 252 -7.04 11.85 -16.12
C PRO A 252 -6.57 12.83 -15.04
N GLY A 253 -6.18 12.30 -13.87
CA GLY A 253 -5.76 13.10 -12.71
C GLY A 253 -6.84 13.28 -11.65
N THR A 254 -8.04 12.73 -11.84
CA THR A 254 -9.15 12.79 -10.86
C THR A 254 -8.73 12.22 -9.50
N LYS A 255 -8.04 11.08 -9.48
CA LYS A 255 -7.58 10.45 -8.22
C LYS A 255 -6.60 11.34 -7.46
N TYR A 256 -5.70 12.04 -8.18
CA TYR A 256 -4.83 13.06 -7.58
C TYR A 256 -5.61 14.27 -7.06
N SER A 257 -6.67 14.67 -7.76
CA SER A 257 -7.51 15.79 -7.33
C SER A 257 -8.28 15.47 -6.05
N LEU A 258 -8.80 14.23 -5.92
CA LEU A 258 -9.42 13.75 -4.68
C LEU A 258 -8.42 13.75 -3.51
N LEU A 259 -7.21 13.22 -3.72
CA LEU A 259 -6.19 13.21 -2.68
C LEU A 259 -5.83 14.63 -2.23
N ARG A 260 -5.56 15.55 -3.17
CA ARG A 260 -5.25 16.96 -2.87
C ARG A 260 -6.41 17.69 -2.17
N SER A 261 -7.64 17.41 -2.59
CA SER A 261 -8.84 17.99 -1.94
C SER A 261 -8.92 17.59 -0.47
N MET A 262 -8.74 16.32 -0.17
CA MET A 262 -8.71 15.80 1.20
C MET A 262 -7.56 16.45 2.00
N GLU A 263 -6.34 16.51 1.44
CA GLU A 263 -5.18 17.11 2.10
C GLU A 263 -5.44 18.58 2.47
N ARG A 264 -6.09 19.35 1.58
CA ARG A 264 -6.50 20.74 1.86
C ARG A 264 -7.56 20.84 2.94
N LEU A 265 -8.60 20.01 2.88
CA LEU A 265 -9.67 20.00 3.89
C LEU A 265 -9.12 19.73 5.30
N VAL A 266 -8.20 18.80 5.41
CA VAL A 266 -7.56 18.46 6.68
C VAL A 266 -6.68 19.59 7.21
N GLN A 267 -6.12 20.45 6.35
CA GLN A 267 -5.37 21.65 6.77
C GLN A 267 -6.28 22.77 7.26
N LEU A 268 -7.54 22.82 6.82
CA LEU A 268 -8.51 23.85 7.20
C LEU A 268 -9.17 23.58 8.57
N LYS A 269 -9.01 22.38 9.13
CA LYS A 269 -9.48 22.09 10.49
C LYS A 269 -8.55 22.76 11.48
N PRO A 270 -9.04 23.68 12.35
CA PRO A 270 -8.24 24.38 13.37
C PRO A 270 -7.65 23.42 14.39
#